data_827b8c68cba027353aefeed491a6a113
#
_entry.id   827b8c68cba027353aefeed491a6a113
#
_cell.length_a   1.000
_cell.length_b   1.000
_cell.length_c   1.000
_cell.angle_alpha   90.00
_cell.angle_beta   90.00
_cell.angle_gamma   90.00
#
_symmetry.space_group_name_H-M   'P 1'
#
loop_
_entity.id
_entity.type
_entity.pdbx_description
1 polymer ?
#
loop_
_entity_poly.entity_id
_entity_poly.type
_entity_poly.pdbx_seq_one_letter_code
_entity_poly.pdbx_strand_id
1 'polypeptide(L)'
;MLSEKELISACLRGEPSAQKRLYEQHSRMLYGVCLRYARDNSEAQDILQEGFIRIFKYLKNFQNKGSFEGWMKKITVNAALRLIDSASHRKETSPDIFPEHSEDAFSTRTASYGLGKY
;
A
#
# COMPACT_ATOMS: atom_id res chain seq x y z
N MET A 1 7.03 25.09 -4.05
CA MET A 1 6.48 23.74 -4.17
C MET A 1 7.59 22.70 -4.13
N LEU A 2 7.38 21.64 -3.41
CA LEU A 2 8.40 20.61 -3.25
C LEU A 2 8.51 19.74 -4.49
N SER A 3 9.74 19.37 -4.84
CA SER A 3 9.95 18.35 -5.86
C SER A 3 9.54 17.00 -5.26
N GLU A 4 9.41 16.00 -6.11
CA GLU A 4 9.08 14.66 -5.64
C GLU A 4 10.11 14.15 -4.64
N LYS A 5 11.39 14.36 -4.94
CA LYS A 5 12.45 13.94 -4.03
C LYS A 5 12.37 14.65 -2.69
N GLU A 6 12.09 15.94 -2.73
CA GLU A 6 11.97 16.70 -1.49
C GLU A 6 10.78 16.24 -0.66
N LEU A 7 9.69 15.94 -1.34
CA LEU A 7 8.49 15.47 -0.66
C LEU A 7 8.75 14.12 0.01
N ILE A 8 9.39 13.22 -0.71
CA ILE A 8 9.72 11.91 -0.16
C ILE A 8 10.62 12.06 1.05
N SER A 9 11.64 12.92 0.95
CA SER A 9 12.55 13.15 2.07
C SER A 9 11.83 13.70 3.28
N ALA A 10 10.90 14.63 3.07
CA ALA A 10 10.14 15.19 4.18
C ALA A 10 9.25 14.14 4.82
N CYS A 11 8.66 13.27 4.03
CA CYS A 11 7.84 12.17 4.56
C CYS A 11 8.70 11.23 5.40
N LEU A 12 9.92 10.97 4.95
CA LEU A 12 10.82 10.08 5.69
C LEU A 12 11.26 10.68 7.01
N ARG A 13 11.28 12.01 7.09
CA ARG A 13 11.56 12.68 8.36
C ARG A 13 10.37 12.67 9.30
N GLY A 14 9.23 12.14 8.84
CA GLY A 14 8.05 12.05 9.66
C GLY A 14 7.22 13.32 9.72
N GLU A 15 7.38 14.22 8.75
CA GLU A 15 6.65 15.48 8.74
C GLU A 15 5.18 15.22 8.33
N PRO A 16 4.22 15.47 9.23
CA PRO A 16 2.81 15.18 8.92
C PRO A 16 2.28 15.92 7.71
N SER A 17 2.70 17.18 7.52
CA SER A 17 2.22 17.94 6.38
C SER A 17 2.71 17.35 5.06
N ALA A 18 3.92 16.80 5.06
CA ALA A 18 4.45 16.16 3.86
C ALA A 18 3.71 14.86 3.57
N GLN A 19 3.42 14.09 4.61
CA GLN A 19 2.67 12.85 4.46
C GLN A 19 1.28 13.12 3.93
N LYS A 20 0.62 14.15 4.45
CA LYS A 20 -0.69 14.53 3.96
C LYS A 20 -0.63 14.95 2.50
N ARG A 21 0.38 15.72 2.13
CA ARG A 21 0.52 16.16 0.74
C ARG A 21 0.75 14.97 -0.20
N LEU A 22 1.58 14.03 0.21
CA LEU A 22 1.82 12.86 -0.62
C LEU A 22 0.53 12.09 -0.83
N TYR A 23 -0.23 11.91 0.24
CA TYR A 23 -1.53 11.25 0.15
C TYR A 23 -2.45 11.99 -0.82
N GLU A 24 -2.58 13.30 -0.64
CA GLU A 24 -3.50 14.08 -1.46
C GLU A 24 -3.11 14.09 -2.94
N GLN A 25 -1.83 14.11 -3.22
CA GLN A 25 -1.38 14.14 -4.61
C GLN A 25 -1.64 12.82 -5.33
N HIS A 26 -1.63 11.72 -4.62
CA HIS A 26 -1.64 10.41 -5.27
C HIS A 26 -2.88 9.58 -5.00
N SER A 27 -3.71 9.99 -4.05
CA SER A 27 -4.84 9.14 -3.64
C SER A 27 -5.84 8.92 -4.78
N ARG A 28 -6.10 9.93 -5.58
CA ARG A 28 -7.08 9.77 -6.65
C ARG A 28 -6.62 8.76 -7.69
N MET A 29 -5.38 8.85 -8.08
CA MET A 29 -4.82 7.93 -9.06
C MET A 29 -4.81 6.51 -8.51
N LEU A 30 -4.38 6.36 -7.26
CA LEU A 30 -4.34 5.03 -6.64
C LEU A 30 -5.72 4.48 -6.36
N TYR A 31 -6.68 5.35 -6.06
CA TYR A 31 -8.06 4.89 -5.88
C TYR A 31 -8.59 4.29 -7.18
N GLY A 32 -8.24 4.90 -8.31
CA GLY A 32 -8.61 4.35 -9.61
C GLY A 32 -8.06 2.94 -9.79
N VAL A 33 -6.84 2.72 -9.36
CA VAL A 33 -6.26 1.38 -9.40
C VAL A 33 -7.06 0.43 -8.51
N CYS A 34 -7.39 0.89 -7.30
CA CYS A 34 -8.15 0.05 -6.36
C CYS A 34 -9.50 -0.36 -6.93
N LEU A 35 -10.17 0.54 -7.65
CA LEU A 35 -11.47 0.24 -8.21
C LEU A 35 -11.45 -0.88 -9.23
N ARG A 36 -10.29 -1.13 -9.84
CA ARG A 36 -10.17 -2.22 -10.80
C ARG A 36 -10.23 -3.58 -10.14
N TYR A 37 -9.90 -3.63 -8.87
CA TYR A 37 -9.82 -4.91 -8.14
C TYR A 37 -10.96 -5.08 -7.14
N ALA A 38 -11.55 -3.97 -6.71
CA ALA A 38 -12.56 -4.00 -5.66
C ALA A 38 -13.94 -4.32 -6.21
N ARG A 39 -14.76 -4.93 -5.39
CA ARG A 39 -16.14 -5.23 -5.76
C ARG A 39 -17.04 -4.03 -5.57
N ASP A 40 -16.65 -3.12 -4.69
CA ASP A 40 -17.45 -1.93 -4.43
C ASP A 40 -16.54 -0.84 -3.86
N ASN A 41 -17.13 0.33 -3.62
CA ASN A 41 -16.37 1.48 -3.14
C ASN A 41 -15.76 1.25 -1.78
N SER A 42 -16.47 0.55 -0.92
CA SER A 42 -15.99 0.27 0.42
C SER A 42 -14.71 -0.57 0.37
N GLU A 43 -14.72 -1.61 -0.44
CA GLU A 43 -13.55 -2.45 -0.60
C GLU A 43 -12.41 -1.68 -1.23
N ALA A 44 -12.72 -0.81 -2.21
CA ALA A 44 -11.69 0.02 -2.84
C ALA A 44 -11.01 0.94 -1.82
N GLN A 45 -11.79 1.48 -0.90
CA GLN A 45 -11.22 2.33 0.14
C GLN A 45 -10.35 1.56 1.10
N ASP A 46 -10.74 0.33 1.42
CA ASP A 46 -9.92 -0.52 2.26
C ASP A 46 -8.58 -0.82 1.59
N ILE A 47 -8.63 -1.10 0.29
CA ILE A 47 -7.40 -1.35 -0.47
C ILE A 47 -6.52 -0.11 -0.49
N LEU A 48 -7.13 1.05 -0.71
CA LEU A 48 -6.38 2.30 -0.75
C LEU A 48 -5.67 2.55 0.57
N GLN A 49 -6.39 2.36 1.66
CA GLN A 49 -5.83 2.58 2.98
C GLN A 49 -4.67 1.62 3.24
N GLU A 50 -4.87 0.35 2.94
CA GLU A 50 -3.81 -0.63 3.11
C GLU A 50 -2.61 -0.28 2.23
N GLY A 51 -2.87 0.14 1.01
CA GLY A 51 -1.81 0.54 0.09
C GLY A 51 -0.97 1.68 0.65
N PHE A 52 -1.62 2.70 1.19
CA PHE A 52 -0.87 3.82 1.76
C PHE A 52 -0.10 3.45 3.02
N ILE A 53 -0.68 2.58 3.84
CA ILE A 53 0.06 2.09 5.00
C ILE A 53 1.37 1.45 4.54
N ARG A 54 1.32 0.65 3.50
CA ARG A 54 2.50 -0.01 2.96
C ARG A 54 3.44 0.96 2.27
N ILE A 55 2.89 1.93 1.55
CA ILE A 55 3.70 2.94 0.89
C ILE A 55 4.55 3.68 1.92
N PHE A 56 3.93 4.13 3.01
CA PHE A 56 4.68 4.84 4.03
C PHE A 56 5.66 3.93 4.76
N LYS A 57 5.25 2.68 4.98
CA LYS A 57 6.12 1.73 5.68
C LYS A 57 7.40 1.46 4.89
N TYR A 58 7.28 1.33 3.57
CA TYR A 58 8.41 0.95 2.74
C TYR A 58 9.02 2.10 1.97
N LEU A 59 8.59 3.32 2.26
CA LEU A 59 9.06 4.49 1.53
C LEU A 59 10.58 4.62 1.54
N LYS A 60 11.20 4.27 2.67
CA LYS A 60 12.65 4.34 2.79
C LYS A 60 13.36 3.39 1.83
N ASN A 61 12.65 2.39 1.33
CA ASN A 61 13.25 1.42 0.41
C ASN A 61 13.13 1.83 -1.04
N PHE A 62 12.40 2.89 -1.33
CA PHE A 62 12.33 3.38 -2.70
C PHE A 62 13.66 4.01 -3.06
N GLN A 63 14.29 3.49 -4.10
CA GLN A 63 15.66 3.88 -4.45
C GLN A 63 15.72 4.87 -5.60
N ASN A 64 14.60 5.50 -5.93
CA ASN A 64 14.55 6.45 -7.04
C ASN A 64 14.90 5.80 -8.38
N LYS A 65 14.67 4.53 -8.49
CA LYS A 65 14.83 3.82 -9.75
C LYS A 65 13.47 3.67 -10.38
N GLY A 66 13.32 4.23 -11.54
CA GLY A 66 12.05 4.21 -12.21
C GLY A 66 11.08 5.20 -11.58
N SER A 67 9.82 5.03 -11.90
CA SER A 67 8.78 5.97 -11.52
C SER A 67 8.29 5.73 -10.10
N PHE A 68 8.22 6.80 -9.30
CA PHE A 68 7.63 6.72 -7.97
C PHE A 68 6.16 6.31 -8.08
N GLU A 69 5.48 6.86 -9.05
CA GLU A 69 4.07 6.52 -9.28
C GLU A 69 3.92 5.03 -9.57
N GLY A 70 4.79 4.49 -10.43
CA GLY A 70 4.75 3.07 -10.74
C GLY A 70 5.05 2.21 -9.52
N TRP A 71 5.98 2.67 -8.70
CA TRP A 71 6.32 1.98 -7.46
C TRP A 71 5.11 1.92 -6.52
N MET A 72 4.41 3.06 -6.36
CA MET A 72 3.22 3.09 -5.53
C MET A 72 2.10 2.23 -6.09
N LYS A 73 1.92 2.23 -7.40
CA LYS A 73 0.90 1.40 -8.03
C LYS A 73 1.14 -0.07 -7.75
N LYS A 74 2.39 -0.48 -7.84
CA LYS A 74 2.73 -1.87 -7.60
C LYS A 74 2.40 -2.28 -6.17
N ILE A 75 2.73 -1.43 -5.21
CA ILE A 75 2.40 -1.71 -3.82
C ILE A 75 0.89 -1.80 -3.63
N THR A 76 0.16 -0.90 -4.27
CA THR A 76 -1.29 -0.85 -4.16
C THR A 76 -1.93 -2.12 -4.76
N VAL A 77 -1.45 -2.54 -5.92
CA VAL A 77 -1.94 -3.78 -6.53
C VAL A 77 -1.68 -4.97 -5.62
N ASN A 78 -0.49 -5.03 -5.05
CA ASN A 78 -0.17 -6.11 -4.13
C ASN A 78 -1.08 -6.09 -2.91
N ALA A 79 -1.38 -4.91 -2.39
CA ALA A 79 -2.32 -4.79 -1.28
C ALA A 79 -3.71 -5.29 -1.68
N ALA A 80 -4.15 -4.94 -2.89
CA ALA A 80 -5.45 -5.39 -3.39
C ALA A 80 -5.50 -6.90 -3.46
N LEU A 81 -4.48 -7.50 -4.02
CA LEU A 81 -4.46 -8.95 -4.17
C LEU A 81 -4.45 -9.66 -2.82
N ARG A 82 -3.73 -9.11 -1.86
CA ARG A 82 -3.69 -9.72 -0.54
C ARG A 82 -5.04 -9.65 0.16
N LEU A 83 -5.72 -8.51 0.05
CA LEU A 83 -7.03 -8.38 0.67
C LEU A 83 -8.06 -9.28 0.03
N ILE A 84 -8.01 -9.42 -1.28
CA ILE A 84 -8.92 -10.29 -2.00
C ILE A 84 -8.65 -11.75 -1.65
N ASP A 85 -7.39 -12.13 -1.64
CA ASP A 85 -7.02 -13.50 -1.28
C ASP A 85 -7.42 -13.83 0.14
N SER A 86 -7.20 -12.90 1.04
CA SER A 86 -7.57 -13.08 2.43
C SER A 86 -9.05 -13.37 2.58
N ALA A 87 -9.88 -12.60 1.87
CA ALA A 87 -11.32 -12.79 1.92
C ALA A 87 -11.71 -14.14 1.35
N SER A 88 -11.06 -14.57 0.27
CA SER A 88 -11.31 -15.87 -0.32
C SER A 88 -10.89 -16.99 0.61
N HIS A 89 -9.73 -16.84 1.19
CA HIS A 89 -9.17 -17.91 2.02
C HIS A 89 -9.94 -18.14 3.28
N ARG A 90 -10.66 -17.16 3.74
CA ARG A 90 -11.50 -17.35 4.91
C ARG A 90 -12.49 -18.46 4.69
N LYS A 91 -12.86 -18.68 3.46
CA LYS A 91 -13.84 -19.71 3.14
C LYS A 91 -13.20 -21.04 2.85
N GLU A 92 -11.98 -21.03 2.39
CA GLU A 92 -11.36 -22.23 1.86
C GLU A 92 -10.22 -22.76 2.67
N THR A 93 -9.73 -22.00 3.58
CA THR A 93 -8.58 -22.39 4.37
C THR A 93 -7.36 -22.70 3.53
N SER A 94 -7.34 -22.29 2.32
CA SER A 94 -6.22 -22.54 1.47
C SER A 94 -5.06 -21.67 1.96
N PRO A 95 -3.97 -22.20 2.09
CA PRO A 95 -2.87 -21.40 2.57
C PRO A 95 -2.25 -20.60 1.48
N ASP A 96 -2.00 -20.50 1.13
CA ASP A 96 -1.40 -19.79 0.52
C ASP A 96 -0.45 -19.30 0.20
N ILE A 97 -0.16 -19.04 -0.17
CA ILE A 97 0.48 -18.75 -0.51
C ILE A 97 1.12 -17.78 -0.85
N PHE A 98 1.53 -17.41 -0.96
CA PHE A 98 2.10 -16.45 -1.35
C PHE A 98 3.11 -16.10 -1.25
N PRO A 99 3.61 -16.04 -1.58
CA PRO A 99 4.57 -15.68 -1.59
C PRO A 99 5.17 -14.83 -1.49
N GLU A 100 5.19 -15.00 -1.57
CA GLU A 100 5.69 -14.21 -1.49
C GLU A 100 6.07 -13.56 -1.10
N HIS A 101 5.96 -13.77 -1.06
CA HIS A 101 6.19 -13.06 -0.66
C HIS A 101 6.62 -12.67 -0.09
N SER A 102 6.62 -12.96 -0.14
CA SER A 102 6.91 -12.43 0.39
C SER A 102 7.47 -11.87 0.92
N GLU A 103 7.37 -11.95 0.93
CA GLU A 103 7.66 -11.30 1.39
C GLU A 103 7.80 -10.93 2.03
N ASP A 104 7.49 -11.23 2.02
CA ASP A 104 7.44 -10.75 2.60
C ASP A 104 7.47 -10.58 3.36
N ALA A 105 7.33 -10.93 3.40
CA ALA A 105 7.21 -10.56 4.03
C ALA A 105 7.28 -10.22 4.84
N PHE A 106 7.01 -10.50 4.92
CA PHE A 106 6.97 -10.00 5.60
C PHE A 106 6.49 -9.94 6.37
N SER A 107 6.07 -10.10 6.35
CA SER A 107 5.58 -9.83 6.95
C SER A 107 5.02 -9.87 7.64
N THR A 108 4.67 -10.22 7.80
CA THR A 108 4.13 -10.11 8.35
C THR A 108 3.66 -10.07 9.22
N ARG A 109 3.17 -10.21 9.54
CA ARG A 109 2.67 -10.06 10.13
C ARG A 109 2.33 -9.40 10.84
N THR A 110 2.31 -9.45 10.74
CA THR A 110 1.94 -8.71 11.25
C THR A 110 1.36 -8.28 11.65
N ALA A 111 1.08 -8.34 11.63
CA ALA A 111 0.46 -7.68 11.86
C ALA A 111 -0.03 -7.21 12.21
N SER A 112 -0.11 -7.32 12.09
CA SER A 112 -0.54 -6.55 12.25
C SER A 112 -0.69 -5.86 12.52
N TYR A 113 -0.82 -5.89 12.46
CA TYR A 113 -0.93 -4.94 12.45
C TYR A 113 -1.35 -4.43 12.88
N GLY A 114 -1.32 -4.48 12.97
CA GLY A 114 -1.72 -3.78 13.15
C GLY A 114 -2.00 -3.39 13.31
N LEU A 115 -2.13 -3.57 13.33
CA LEU A 115 -2.45 -3.06 13.33
C LEU A 115 -2.96 -3.03 13.52
N GLY A 116 -3.01 -3.36 13.42
CA GLY A 116 -3.51 -3.26 13.30
C GLY A 116 -4.00 -3.37 13.36
N LYS A 117 -4.25 -3.58 13.24
CA LYS A 117 -4.63 -3.51 12.97
C LYS A 117 -4.87 -3.13 13.10
N TYR A 118 -4.76 -3.30 12.74
CA TYR A 118 -4.73 -2.84 12.34
C TYR A 118 -4.90 -2.70 12.62
#